data_e6dc60fe0b2e2769e7f6bcf66a87015c
#
_entry.id   e6dc60fe0b2e2769e7f6bcf66a87015c
#
_cell.length_a   1.000
_cell.length_b   1.000
_cell.length_c   1.000
_cell.angle_alpha   90.00
_cell.angle_beta   90.00
_cell.angle_gamma   90.00
#
_symmetry.space_group_name_H-M   'P 1'
#
loop_
_entity.id
_entity.type
_entity.pdbx_description
1 polymer ?
#
loop_
_entity_poly.entity_id
_entity_poly.type
_entity_poly.pdbx_seq_one_letter_code
_entity_poly.pdbx_strand_id
1 'polypeptide(L)'
;MSELHAARRTRLRDRCAATGSTAALISRPANVRYLTGCAPSGAALLLGPAADVLLCGAPLTGDPSEGRPAEDVRVTVLPARDGDPVVAGADLAAKAGAATLAVEEHHLTVARHRALGRAAPRLRLTDVACAVEGQRLVKDDDEISCLRIAAEITDQALGELLESILVGRTERHLALELERRLVDHGADGPAFATSVATGPHSGRPGHLPTDRRVEEGDFLSVGLGANYRGYRCEIGRTFVIGTTPADWQIELYDLVFAAQRAGREALAPGVECREVDRVTRHLLESAGHGERLGPWTGHGVGLEIDEDPQLSPAAMGKLDACVPVTVEPGVHIPGRGGVRIDDTLVVRPEADGGPELLTITTKELLAL
;
A
#
# COMPACT_ATOMS: atom_id res chain seq x y z
N MET A 1 20.29 5.69 8.11
CA MET A 1 19.14 6.27 7.40
C MET A 1 19.50 7.42 6.47
N SER A 2 20.31 8.44 6.86
CA SER A 2 20.68 9.55 5.94
C SER A 2 21.43 9.08 4.70
N GLU A 3 22.41 8.19 4.84
CA GLU A 3 23.16 7.61 3.70
C GLU A 3 22.30 6.81 2.74
N LEU A 4 21.28 6.10 3.24
CA LEU A 4 20.34 5.33 2.43
C LEU A 4 19.50 6.25 1.52
N HIS A 5 18.93 7.32 2.08
CA HIS A 5 18.17 8.29 1.30
C HIS A 5 19.06 9.00 0.26
N ALA A 6 20.31 9.31 0.61
CA ALA A 6 21.29 9.89 -0.32
C ALA A 6 21.56 8.93 -1.51
N ALA A 7 21.76 7.63 -1.22
CA ALA A 7 21.94 6.62 -2.26
C ALA A 7 20.73 6.48 -3.19
N ARG A 8 19.50 6.54 -2.62
CA ARG A 8 18.24 6.51 -3.40
C ARG A 8 18.14 7.71 -4.35
N ARG A 9 18.49 8.92 -3.85
CA ARG A 9 18.52 10.14 -4.68
C ARG A 9 19.59 10.08 -5.76
N THR A 10 20.76 9.51 -5.46
CA THR A 10 21.83 9.31 -6.46
C THR A 10 21.35 8.43 -7.60
N ARG A 11 20.75 7.25 -7.30
CA ARG A 11 20.20 6.37 -8.34
C ARG A 11 19.14 7.07 -9.21
N LEU A 12 18.31 7.91 -8.61
CA LEU A 12 17.32 8.69 -9.38
C LEU A 12 17.99 9.71 -10.29
N ARG A 13 19.04 10.42 -9.81
CA ARG A 13 19.82 11.35 -10.65
C ARG A 13 20.45 10.66 -11.85
N ASP A 14 21.08 9.49 -11.62
CA ASP A 14 21.74 8.73 -12.69
C ASP A 14 20.72 8.34 -13.76
N ARG A 15 19.51 7.91 -13.35
CA ARG A 15 18.42 7.60 -14.27
C ARG A 15 17.93 8.81 -15.04
N CYS A 16 17.73 9.95 -14.38
CA CYS A 16 17.34 11.20 -15.02
C CYS A 16 18.41 11.70 -15.99
N ALA A 17 19.69 11.62 -15.63
CA ALA A 17 20.81 11.97 -16.49
C ALA A 17 20.87 11.10 -17.75
N ALA A 18 20.62 9.80 -17.64
CA ALA A 18 20.56 8.88 -18.77
C ALA A 18 19.44 9.24 -19.78
N THR A 19 18.39 9.93 -19.35
CA THR A 19 17.30 10.45 -20.19
C THR A 19 17.49 11.94 -20.58
N GLY A 20 18.66 12.53 -20.25
CA GLY A 20 19.03 13.90 -20.60
C GLY A 20 18.42 14.97 -19.68
N SER A 21 17.98 14.60 -18.47
CA SER A 21 17.46 15.56 -17.49
C SER A 21 18.54 16.01 -16.53
N THR A 22 18.63 17.33 -16.28
CA THR A 22 19.66 17.94 -15.42
C THR A 22 19.17 18.19 -14.00
N ALA A 23 17.86 18.03 -13.75
CA ALA A 23 17.20 18.12 -12.45
C ALA A 23 15.97 17.23 -12.43
N ALA A 24 15.48 16.89 -11.22
CA ALA A 24 14.22 16.19 -11.04
C ALA A 24 13.37 16.86 -9.95
N LEU A 25 12.07 16.89 -10.13
CA LEU A 25 11.10 17.43 -9.18
C LEU A 25 10.08 16.35 -8.83
N ILE A 26 10.12 15.90 -7.59
CA ILE A 26 9.30 14.82 -7.06
C ILE A 26 8.23 15.43 -6.15
N SER A 27 6.99 15.05 -6.33
CA SER A 27 5.83 15.62 -5.64
C SER A 27 4.84 14.59 -5.09
N ARG A 28 4.95 13.32 -5.50
CA ARG A 28 4.16 12.22 -4.90
C ARG A 28 4.62 11.99 -3.46
N PRO A 29 3.74 12.08 -2.45
CA PRO A 29 4.15 12.04 -1.04
C PRO A 29 4.97 10.81 -0.67
N ALA A 30 4.58 9.63 -1.15
CA ALA A 30 5.31 8.38 -0.92
C ALA A 30 6.74 8.45 -1.50
N ASN A 31 6.91 9.02 -2.70
CA ASN A 31 8.21 9.18 -3.34
C ASN A 31 9.08 10.23 -2.63
N VAL A 32 8.49 11.34 -2.20
CA VAL A 32 9.19 12.33 -1.37
C VAL A 32 9.70 11.67 -0.08
N ARG A 33 8.84 10.90 0.62
CA ARG A 33 9.21 10.16 1.83
C ARG A 33 10.34 9.16 1.58
N TYR A 34 10.23 8.37 0.52
CA TYR A 34 11.24 7.37 0.14
C TYR A 34 12.63 8.00 -0.07
N LEU A 35 12.67 9.18 -0.67
CA LEU A 35 13.91 9.87 -1.02
C LEU A 35 14.47 10.75 0.12
N THR A 36 13.64 11.14 1.09
CA THR A 36 14.04 12.11 2.13
C THR A 36 13.84 11.64 3.56
N GLY A 37 13.05 10.57 3.79
CA GLY A 37 12.60 10.15 5.12
C GLY A 37 11.41 10.96 5.66
N CYS A 38 10.92 11.96 4.93
CA CYS A 38 9.90 12.90 5.38
C CYS A 38 8.90 13.20 4.25
N ALA A 39 7.62 13.33 4.59
CA ALA A 39 6.56 13.67 3.63
C ALA A 39 5.56 14.68 4.20
N PRO A 40 5.95 15.94 4.41
CA PRO A 40 5.02 16.98 4.82
C PRO A 40 3.93 17.17 3.76
N SER A 41 2.73 17.51 4.19
CA SER A 41 1.61 17.71 3.28
C SER A 41 1.93 18.71 2.17
N GLY A 42 1.73 18.31 0.92
CA GLY A 42 1.93 19.14 -0.26
C GLY A 42 3.40 19.49 -0.56
N ALA A 43 4.38 18.87 0.11
CA ALA A 43 5.79 19.12 -0.15
C ALA A 43 6.23 18.66 -1.56
N ALA A 44 7.33 19.23 -2.04
CA ALA A 44 8.02 18.80 -3.25
C ALA A 44 9.52 18.73 -3.02
N LEU A 45 10.18 17.69 -3.53
CA LEU A 45 11.62 17.53 -3.51
C LEU A 45 12.21 17.92 -4.86
N LEU A 46 13.05 18.95 -4.87
CA LEU A 46 13.89 19.28 -6.01
C LEU A 46 15.26 18.63 -5.84
N LEU A 47 15.60 17.73 -6.75
CA LEU A 47 16.97 17.26 -6.95
C LEU A 47 17.63 18.21 -7.97
N GLY A 48 18.24 19.28 -7.47
CA GLY A 48 18.84 20.31 -8.28
C GLY A 48 20.29 20.01 -8.66
N PRO A 49 20.88 20.80 -9.58
CA PRO A 49 22.28 20.64 -9.96
C PRO A 49 23.27 20.90 -8.81
N ALA A 50 22.91 21.76 -7.85
CA ALA A 50 23.80 22.18 -6.76
C ALA A 50 23.42 21.63 -5.39
N ALA A 51 22.13 21.33 -5.17
CA ALA A 51 21.63 20.86 -3.87
C ALA A 51 20.27 20.17 -3.98
N ASP A 52 19.95 19.32 -2.99
CA ASP A 52 18.63 18.75 -2.78
C ASP A 52 17.82 19.67 -1.87
N VAL A 53 16.64 20.06 -2.31
CA VAL A 53 15.79 21.00 -1.59
C VAL A 53 14.39 20.43 -1.42
N LEU A 54 13.97 20.21 -0.17
CA LEU A 54 12.61 19.91 0.19
C LEU A 54 11.84 21.21 0.39
N LEU A 55 10.89 21.48 -0.47
CA LEU A 55 10.04 22.67 -0.46
C LEU A 55 8.74 22.33 0.27
N CYS A 56 8.41 23.10 1.30
CA CYS A 56 7.22 22.88 2.14
C CYS A 56 6.34 24.14 2.13
N GLY A 57 5.02 23.97 2.08
CA GLY A 57 4.05 25.06 2.22
C GLY A 57 3.84 25.55 3.65
N ALA A 58 4.31 24.74 4.65
CA ALA A 58 4.28 25.06 6.08
C ALA A 58 5.53 24.54 6.76
N PRO A 59 5.89 25.05 7.95
CA PRO A 59 6.96 24.48 8.78
C PRO A 59 6.67 23.00 9.10
N LEU A 60 7.72 22.21 9.26
CA LEU A 60 7.60 20.84 9.74
C LEU A 60 6.99 20.85 11.15
N THR A 61 5.97 20.05 11.38
CA THR A 61 5.26 20.03 12.66
C THR A 61 6.03 19.26 13.75
N GLY A 62 6.94 18.38 13.32
CA GLY A 62 7.62 17.43 14.21
C GLY A 62 6.73 16.23 14.57
N ASP A 63 5.59 16.10 13.93
CA ASP A 63 4.73 14.91 14.04
C ASP A 63 5.50 13.67 13.56
N PRO A 64 5.57 12.59 14.37
CA PRO A 64 6.23 11.35 13.97
C PRO A 64 5.75 10.78 12.65
N SER A 65 4.47 10.96 12.30
CA SER A 65 3.88 10.50 11.04
C SER A 65 4.44 11.22 9.81
N GLU A 66 4.89 12.48 9.94
CA GLU A 66 5.58 13.20 8.86
C GLU A 66 7.00 12.68 8.61
N GLY A 67 7.63 12.07 9.60
CA GLY A 67 9.02 11.64 9.55
C GLY A 67 10.01 12.82 9.73
N ARG A 68 11.30 12.53 9.57
CA ARG A 68 12.37 13.56 9.65
C ARG A 68 13.15 13.57 8.34
N PRO A 69 13.39 14.76 7.76
CA PRO A 69 14.20 14.87 6.54
C PRO A 69 15.64 14.42 6.81
N ALA A 70 16.25 13.79 5.80
CA ALA A 70 17.66 13.47 5.81
C ALA A 70 18.51 14.74 5.99
N GLU A 71 19.60 14.66 6.75
CA GLU A 71 20.42 15.81 7.15
C GLU A 71 21.05 16.56 5.96
N ASP A 72 21.27 15.88 4.85
CA ASP A 72 21.86 16.41 3.63
C ASP A 72 20.81 17.08 2.70
N VAL A 73 19.53 17.07 3.07
CA VAL A 73 18.43 17.74 2.33
C VAL A 73 18.15 19.09 2.96
N ARG A 74 18.29 20.15 2.18
CA ARG A 74 17.93 21.51 2.62
C ARG A 74 16.40 21.67 2.64
N VAL A 75 15.83 21.91 3.82
CA VAL A 75 14.41 22.25 3.95
C VAL A 75 14.19 23.73 3.71
N THR A 76 13.24 24.07 2.86
CA THR A 76 12.82 25.46 2.58
C THR A 76 11.31 25.57 2.74
N VAL A 77 10.90 26.38 3.72
CA VAL A 77 9.49 26.71 3.95
C VAL A 77 9.14 27.93 3.10
N LEU A 78 8.14 27.80 2.25
CA LEU A 78 7.67 28.87 1.40
C LEU A 78 6.78 29.83 2.18
N PRO A 79 6.87 31.15 1.95
CA PRO A 79 5.90 32.10 2.48
C PRO A 79 4.48 31.74 1.99
N ALA A 80 3.49 31.91 2.86
CA ALA A 80 2.09 31.55 2.55
C ALA A 80 1.52 32.20 1.27
N ARG A 81 2.16 33.23 0.75
CA ARG A 81 1.81 33.93 -0.50
C ARG A 81 2.50 33.38 -1.74
N ASP A 82 3.55 32.54 -1.60
CA ASP A 82 4.40 32.13 -2.72
C ASP A 82 3.95 30.82 -3.38
N GLY A 83 2.83 30.27 -2.93
CA GLY A 83 2.10 29.29 -3.71
C GLY A 83 2.54 27.85 -3.54
N ASP A 84 2.38 27.08 -4.59
CA ASP A 84 2.56 25.63 -4.67
C ASP A 84 4.05 25.25 -4.66
N PRO A 85 4.53 24.40 -3.71
CA PRO A 85 5.91 23.92 -3.65
C PRO A 85 6.43 23.32 -4.97
N VAL A 86 5.56 22.69 -5.75
CA VAL A 86 5.90 22.12 -7.07
C VAL A 86 6.28 23.24 -8.06
N VAL A 87 5.50 24.32 -8.08
CA VAL A 87 5.76 25.47 -8.96
C VAL A 87 7.03 26.21 -8.54
N ALA A 88 7.21 26.41 -7.23
CA ALA A 88 8.41 27.03 -6.68
C ALA A 88 9.67 26.21 -6.98
N GLY A 89 9.56 24.86 -6.96
CA GLY A 89 10.64 23.96 -7.33
C GLY A 89 11.12 24.14 -8.77
N ALA A 90 10.20 24.32 -9.71
CA ALA A 90 10.56 24.56 -11.11
C ALA A 90 11.24 25.93 -11.32
N ASP A 91 10.76 26.97 -10.64
CA ASP A 91 11.39 28.29 -10.67
C ASP A 91 12.81 28.25 -10.08
N LEU A 92 12.96 27.52 -8.96
CA LEU A 92 14.28 27.31 -8.34
C LEU A 92 15.24 26.54 -9.25
N ALA A 93 14.76 25.49 -9.93
CA ALA A 93 15.55 24.72 -10.89
C ALA A 93 16.02 25.59 -12.05
N ALA A 94 15.13 26.42 -12.62
CA ALA A 94 15.45 27.36 -13.70
C ALA A 94 16.49 28.38 -13.25
N LYS A 95 16.34 28.96 -12.05
CA LYS A 95 17.31 29.90 -11.45
C LYS A 95 18.67 29.27 -11.19
N ALA A 96 18.70 27.97 -10.87
CA ALA A 96 19.94 27.22 -10.72
C ALA A 96 20.57 26.76 -12.04
N GLY A 97 20.03 27.19 -13.18
CA GLY A 97 20.58 26.93 -14.52
C GLY A 97 20.19 25.54 -15.10
N ALA A 98 19.20 24.88 -14.56
CA ALA A 98 18.70 23.65 -15.18
C ALA A 98 18.10 23.93 -16.56
N ALA A 99 18.48 23.14 -17.55
CA ALA A 99 17.91 23.22 -18.91
C ALA A 99 16.68 22.31 -19.05
N THR A 100 16.68 21.21 -18.30
CA THR A 100 15.65 20.18 -18.32
C THR A 100 15.28 19.78 -16.90
N LEU A 101 13.98 19.50 -16.66
CA LEU A 101 13.44 19.08 -15.37
C LEU A 101 12.58 17.83 -15.59
N ALA A 102 12.99 16.71 -15.00
CA ALA A 102 12.16 15.53 -14.94
C ALA A 102 11.07 15.71 -13.88
N VAL A 103 9.84 15.39 -14.21
CA VAL A 103 8.67 15.50 -13.34
C VAL A 103 7.84 14.19 -13.35
N GLU A 104 7.08 13.97 -12.32
CA GLU A 104 6.16 12.81 -12.23
C GLU A 104 4.88 13.09 -13.02
N GLU A 105 4.89 12.87 -14.35
CA GLU A 105 3.73 13.17 -15.21
C GLU A 105 2.48 12.39 -14.78
N HIS A 106 2.66 11.17 -14.30
CA HIS A 106 1.58 10.30 -13.78
C HIS A 106 0.94 10.82 -12.47
N HIS A 107 1.60 11.75 -11.76
CA HIS A 107 1.10 12.35 -10.51
C HIS A 107 0.70 13.82 -10.66
N LEU A 108 1.30 14.55 -11.59
CA LEU A 108 1.00 15.95 -11.79
C LEU A 108 -0.39 16.16 -12.38
N THR A 109 -1.16 17.08 -11.78
CA THR A 109 -2.39 17.56 -12.42
C THR A 109 -2.06 18.41 -13.65
N VAL A 110 -2.96 18.43 -14.63
CA VAL A 110 -2.84 19.33 -15.82
C VAL A 110 -2.69 20.79 -15.40
N ALA A 111 -3.35 21.21 -14.31
CA ALA A 111 -3.24 22.56 -13.79
C ALA A 111 -1.82 22.88 -13.31
N ARG A 112 -1.20 21.97 -12.55
CA ARG A 112 0.20 22.10 -12.08
C ARG A 112 1.17 22.08 -13.25
N HIS A 113 1.03 21.15 -14.18
CA HIS A 113 1.88 21.11 -15.37
C HIS A 113 1.87 22.43 -16.14
N ARG A 114 0.69 23.03 -16.37
CA ARG A 114 0.57 24.35 -17.00
C ARG A 114 1.18 25.48 -16.16
N ALA A 115 1.08 25.39 -14.83
CA ALA A 115 1.70 26.37 -13.93
C ALA A 115 3.23 26.31 -13.97
N LEU A 116 3.81 25.09 -14.03
CA LEU A 116 5.25 24.90 -14.24
C LEU A 116 5.75 25.58 -15.51
N GLY A 117 5.07 25.36 -16.64
CA GLY A 117 5.43 26.00 -17.92
C GLY A 117 5.34 27.55 -17.92
N ARG A 118 4.43 28.11 -17.10
CA ARG A 118 4.37 29.58 -16.91
C ARG A 118 5.46 30.13 -16.00
N ALA A 119 5.76 29.40 -14.91
CA ALA A 119 6.79 29.82 -13.93
C ALA A 119 8.20 29.73 -14.52
N ALA A 120 8.46 28.70 -15.32
CA ALA A 120 9.79 28.45 -15.91
C ALA A 120 9.69 28.18 -17.43
N PRO A 121 9.35 29.15 -18.26
CA PRO A 121 9.02 28.95 -19.68
C PRO A 121 10.19 28.47 -20.56
N ARG A 122 11.41 28.57 -20.07
CA ARG A 122 12.61 28.07 -20.77
C ARG A 122 13.03 26.66 -20.33
N LEU A 123 12.43 26.15 -19.27
CA LEU A 123 12.73 24.84 -18.72
C LEU A 123 11.96 23.78 -19.51
N ARG A 124 12.67 22.82 -20.11
CA ARG A 124 12.03 21.70 -20.79
C ARG A 124 11.63 20.65 -19.75
N LEU A 125 10.35 20.33 -19.67
CA LEU A 125 9.85 19.25 -18.84
C LEU A 125 10.03 17.90 -19.53
N THR A 126 10.35 16.87 -18.77
CA THR A 126 10.48 15.48 -19.19
C THR A 126 9.84 14.58 -18.13
N ASP A 127 9.41 13.38 -18.51
CA ASP A 127 8.86 12.43 -17.58
C ASP A 127 9.95 11.68 -16.78
N VAL A 128 9.73 11.49 -15.50
CA VAL A 128 10.56 10.62 -14.63
C VAL A 128 10.24 9.12 -14.82
N ALA A 129 9.14 8.81 -15.51
CA ALA A 129 8.73 7.47 -15.92
C ALA A 129 8.70 6.43 -14.78
N CYS A 130 8.03 6.76 -13.67
CA CYS A 130 7.89 5.89 -12.47
C CYS A 130 9.23 5.37 -11.91
N ALA A 131 10.31 6.16 -12.08
CA ALA A 131 11.66 5.74 -11.67
C ALA A 131 11.81 5.56 -10.16
N VAL A 132 11.04 6.29 -9.36
CA VAL A 132 11.06 6.16 -7.90
C VAL A 132 10.25 4.94 -7.46
N GLU A 133 9.08 4.72 -8.06
CA GLU A 133 8.26 3.53 -7.84
C GLU A 133 9.04 2.25 -8.17
N GLY A 134 9.79 2.25 -9.27
CA GLY A 134 10.67 1.14 -9.60
C GLY A 134 11.78 0.87 -8.57
N GLN A 135 12.26 1.90 -7.85
CA GLN A 135 13.18 1.71 -6.73
C GLN A 135 12.49 1.19 -5.46
N ARG A 136 11.20 1.47 -5.28
CA ARG A 136 10.39 1.07 -4.14
C ARG A 136 9.91 -0.38 -4.20
N LEU A 137 10.03 -1.05 -5.35
CA LEU A 137 9.62 -2.47 -5.51
C LEU A 137 10.33 -3.37 -4.52
N VAL A 138 11.66 -3.35 -4.52
CA VAL A 138 12.50 -4.17 -3.63
C VAL A 138 12.78 -3.38 -2.37
N LYS A 139 12.29 -3.88 -1.23
CA LYS A 139 12.45 -3.23 0.08
C LYS A 139 13.77 -3.62 0.73
N ASP A 140 14.40 -2.66 1.38
CA ASP A 140 15.53 -2.93 2.26
C ASP A 140 15.08 -3.46 3.64
N ASP A 141 16.05 -3.82 4.50
CA ASP A 141 15.77 -4.42 5.80
C ASP A 141 15.03 -3.47 6.76
N ASP A 142 15.29 -2.16 6.70
CA ASP A 142 14.61 -1.16 7.51
C ASP A 142 13.13 -1.03 7.08
N GLU A 143 12.87 -1.03 5.77
CA GLU A 143 11.53 -1.01 5.19
C GLU A 143 10.73 -2.27 5.57
N ILE A 144 11.36 -3.45 5.44
CA ILE A 144 10.73 -4.72 5.83
C ILE A 144 10.47 -4.76 7.34
N SER A 145 11.38 -4.21 8.16
CA SER A 145 11.16 -4.11 9.60
C SER A 145 9.95 -3.25 9.95
N CYS A 146 9.72 -2.15 9.24
CA CYS A 146 8.52 -1.33 9.41
C CYS A 146 7.24 -2.09 9.03
N LEU A 147 7.29 -2.88 7.94
CA LEU A 147 6.16 -3.72 7.50
C LEU A 147 5.85 -4.83 8.51
N ARG A 148 6.87 -5.45 9.13
CA ARG A 148 6.68 -6.45 10.20
C ARG A 148 5.96 -5.85 11.41
N ILE A 149 6.38 -4.66 11.84
CA ILE A 149 5.74 -3.95 12.96
C ILE A 149 4.29 -3.58 12.58
N ALA A 150 4.05 -3.09 11.38
CA ALA A 150 2.69 -2.80 10.91
C ALA A 150 1.81 -4.06 10.90
N ALA A 151 2.35 -5.20 10.49
CA ALA A 151 1.64 -6.48 10.52
C ALA A 151 1.35 -6.95 11.95
N GLU A 152 2.33 -6.86 12.85
CA GLU A 152 2.16 -7.21 14.27
C GLU A 152 1.05 -6.38 14.95
N ILE A 153 1.05 -5.06 14.72
CA ILE A 153 0.00 -4.16 15.22
C ILE A 153 -1.37 -4.58 14.68
N THR A 154 -1.43 -4.94 13.40
CA THR A 154 -2.67 -5.36 12.73
C THR A 154 -3.19 -6.68 13.31
N ASP A 155 -2.33 -7.67 13.49
CA ASP A 155 -2.67 -8.96 14.08
C ASP A 155 -3.16 -8.82 15.53
N GLN A 156 -2.50 -7.97 16.35
CA GLN A 156 -2.91 -7.69 17.71
C GLN A 156 -4.29 -7.03 17.78
N ALA A 157 -4.53 -6.00 16.97
CA ALA A 157 -5.81 -5.31 16.91
C ALA A 157 -6.98 -6.24 16.51
N LEU A 158 -6.74 -7.12 15.52
CA LEU A 158 -7.72 -8.11 15.09
C LEU A 158 -7.94 -9.19 16.19
N GLY A 159 -6.86 -9.72 16.76
CA GLY A 159 -6.93 -10.73 17.82
C GLY A 159 -7.79 -10.28 19.01
N GLU A 160 -7.59 -9.07 19.50
CA GLU A 160 -8.41 -8.51 20.59
C GLU A 160 -9.88 -8.31 20.20
N LEU A 161 -10.18 -8.00 18.93
CA LEU A 161 -11.57 -7.92 18.48
C LEU A 161 -12.25 -9.28 18.57
N LEU A 162 -11.55 -10.37 18.18
CA LEU A 162 -12.08 -11.71 18.15
C LEU A 162 -12.41 -12.26 19.57
N GLU A 163 -11.77 -11.71 20.60
CA GLU A 163 -12.07 -12.03 22.02
C GLU A 163 -13.30 -11.29 22.56
N SER A 164 -13.87 -10.37 21.80
CA SER A 164 -14.99 -9.56 22.24
C SER A 164 -16.35 -10.13 21.79
N ILE A 165 -17.45 -9.68 22.46
CA ILE A 165 -18.81 -10.03 22.03
C ILE A 165 -19.16 -9.22 20.79
N LEU A 166 -19.42 -9.93 19.68
CA LEU A 166 -19.66 -9.32 18.37
C LEU A 166 -21.15 -9.18 18.02
N VAL A 167 -21.98 -10.14 18.46
CA VAL A 167 -23.44 -10.18 18.18
C VAL A 167 -24.12 -8.90 18.62
N GLY A 168 -24.95 -8.34 17.74
CA GLY A 168 -25.70 -7.10 17.99
C GLY A 168 -24.92 -5.80 17.79
N ARG A 169 -23.61 -5.87 17.62
CA ARG A 169 -22.79 -4.68 17.27
C ARG A 169 -22.93 -4.36 15.79
N THR A 170 -22.77 -3.09 15.41
CA THR A 170 -22.86 -2.70 14.01
C THR A 170 -21.52 -2.81 13.30
N GLU A 171 -21.53 -3.02 11.97
CA GLU A 171 -20.33 -3.01 11.13
C GLU A 171 -19.49 -1.74 11.38
N ARG A 172 -20.14 -0.57 11.40
CA ARG A 172 -19.49 0.73 11.66
C ARG A 172 -18.80 0.78 13.03
N HIS A 173 -19.47 0.24 14.07
CA HIS A 173 -18.88 0.21 15.41
C HIS A 173 -17.63 -0.67 15.46
N LEU A 174 -17.67 -1.85 14.82
CA LEU A 174 -16.52 -2.76 14.75
C LEU A 174 -15.36 -2.14 13.97
N ALA A 175 -15.64 -1.47 12.85
CA ALA A 175 -14.61 -0.79 12.07
C ALA A 175 -13.91 0.31 12.88
N LEU A 176 -14.67 1.19 13.55
CA LEU A 176 -14.12 2.25 14.39
C LEU A 176 -13.32 1.70 15.58
N GLU A 177 -13.76 0.60 16.16
CA GLU A 177 -13.02 -0.04 17.24
C GLU A 177 -11.70 -0.61 16.77
N LEU A 178 -11.66 -1.28 15.61
CA LEU A 178 -10.42 -1.77 15.01
C LEU A 178 -9.45 -0.63 14.72
N GLU A 179 -9.92 0.46 14.11
CA GLU A 179 -9.07 1.63 13.84
C GLU A 179 -8.50 2.24 15.12
N ARG A 180 -9.28 2.32 16.20
CA ARG A 180 -8.80 2.76 17.50
C ARG A 180 -7.72 1.82 18.06
N ARG A 181 -7.94 0.49 17.98
CA ARG A 181 -6.96 -0.50 18.46
C ARG A 181 -5.66 -0.43 17.69
N LEU A 182 -5.69 -0.21 16.36
CA LEU A 182 -4.47 0.01 15.58
C LEU A 182 -3.65 1.17 16.16
N VAL A 183 -4.27 2.29 16.49
CA VAL A 183 -3.60 3.44 17.09
C VAL A 183 -3.12 3.14 18.52
N ASP A 184 -3.93 2.46 19.33
CA ASP A 184 -3.57 2.05 20.71
C ASP A 184 -2.34 1.15 20.72
N HIS A 185 -2.13 0.32 19.69
CA HIS A 185 -0.94 -0.52 19.49
C HIS A 185 0.23 0.19 18.81
N GLY A 186 0.11 1.48 18.49
CA GLY A 186 1.22 2.32 18.02
C GLY A 186 1.29 2.54 16.51
N ALA A 187 0.22 2.27 15.77
CA ALA A 187 0.12 2.71 14.38
C ALA A 187 -0.01 4.24 14.29
N ASP A 188 0.52 4.82 13.22
CA ASP A 188 0.25 6.22 12.86
C ASP A 188 -1.23 6.42 12.45
N GLY A 189 -1.93 5.33 12.12
CA GLY A 189 -3.33 5.27 11.73
C GLY A 189 -3.61 4.01 10.90
N PRO A 190 -4.83 3.85 10.39
CA PRO A 190 -5.16 2.75 9.48
C PRO A 190 -4.44 2.91 8.14
N ALA A 191 -4.07 1.78 7.53
CA ALA A 191 -3.44 1.75 6.19
C ALA A 191 -4.42 2.20 5.11
N PHE A 192 -5.69 1.86 5.29
CA PHE A 192 -6.85 2.19 4.44
C PHE A 192 -8.12 2.19 5.29
N ALA A 193 -9.25 2.58 4.72
CA ALA A 193 -10.54 2.54 5.43
C ALA A 193 -10.89 1.08 5.79
N THR A 194 -10.97 0.79 7.09
CA THR A 194 -11.27 -0.56 7.60
C THR A 194 -12.61 -1.05 7.05
N SER A 195 -12.61 -2.23 6.43
CA SER A 195 -13.80 -2.88 5.92
C SER A 195 -14.35 -3.88 6.93
N VAL A 196 -15.66 -3.81 7.20
CA VAL A 196 -16.39 -4.79 7.99
C VAL A 196 -17.72 -5.03 7.28
N ALA A 197 -17.97 -6.30 6.92
CA ALA A 197 -19.17 -6.69 6.22
C ALA A 197 -19.78 -7.95 6.87
N THR A 198 -21.06 -7.92 7.21
CA THR A 198 -21.77 -9.01 7.89
C THR A 198 -22.85 -9.63 6.99
N GLY A 199 -23.02 -10.93 7.07
CA GLY A 199 -24.04 -11.70 6.35
C GLY A 199 -24.05 -11.36 4.86
N PRO A 200 -25.22 -10.95 4.28
CA PRO A 200 -25.32 -10.63 2.84
C PRO A 200 -24.41 -9.49 2.37
N HIS A 201 -23.94 -8.62 3.29
CA HIS A 201 -23.01 -7.54 2.96
C HIS A 201 -21.62 -8.07 2.61
N SER A 202 -21.17 -9.17 3.20
CA SER A 202 -19.90 -9.82 2.84
C SER A 202 -19.87 -10.32 1.39
N GLY A 203 -21.06 -10.53 0.79
CA GLY A 203 -21.21 -10.86 -0.63
C GLY A 203 -21.16 -9.66 -1.58
N ARG A 204 -20.75 -8.47 -1.13
CA ARG A 204 -20.65 -7.22 -1.92
C ARG A 204 -19.21 -6.73 -1.98
N PRO A 205 -18.54 -6.82 -3.13
CA PRO A 205 -17.21 -6.23 -3.27
C PRO A 205 -17.23 -4.72 -2.95
N GLY A 206 -16.22 -4.24 -2.24
CA GLY A 206 -16.09 -2.82 -1.89
C GLY A 206 -17.16 -2.29 -0.91
N HIS A 207 -17.81 -3.18 -0.13
CA HIS A 207 -18.77 -2.77 0.88
C HIS A 207 -18.13 -1.85 1.94
N LEU A 208 -18.82 -0.74 2.25
CA LEU A 208 -18.46 0.15 3.35
C LEU A 208 -19.28 -0.17 4.59
N PRO A 209 -18.69 -0.11 5.81
CA PRO A 209 -19.38 -0.44 7.05
C PRO A 209 -20.65 0.42 7.28
N THR A 210 -21.76 -0.25 7.57
CA THR A 210 -23.08 0.35 7.81
C THR A 210 -23.53 0.16 9.25
N ASP A 211 -24.79 0.56 9.52
CA ASP A 211 -25.43 0.32 10.82
C ASP A 211 -26.10 -1.07 10.91
N ARG A 212 -25.89 -1.96 9.91
CA ARG A 212 -26.31 -3.35 10.01
C ARG A 212 -25.63 -3.99 11.22
N ARG A 213 -26.43 -4.73 12.00
CA ARG A 213 -25.95 -5.47 13.16
C ARG A 213 -25.47 -6.86 12.77
N VAL A 214 -24.43 -7.30 13.43
CA VAL A 214 -23.94 -8.68 13.37
C VAL A 214 -24.99 -9.61 13.97
N GLU A 215 -25.35 -10.65 13.24
CA GLU A 215 -26.34 -11.66 13.64
C GLU A 215 -25.71 -13.04 13.69
N GLU A 216 -26.28 -13.94 14.50
CA GLU A 216 -25.85 -15.33 14.53
C GLU A 216 -25.99 -15.99 13.14
N GLY A 217 -25.00 -16.79 12.75
CA GLY A 217 -24.93 -17.41 11.43
C GLY A 217 -24.39 -16.51 10.31
N ASP A 218 -24.15 -15.22 10.56
CA ASP A 218 -23.53 -14.36 9.58
C ASP A 218 -22.07 -14.77 9.29
N PHE A 219 -21.65 -14.64 8.03
CA PHE A 219 -20.25 -14.37 7.79
C PHE A 219 -19.92 -12.95 8.28
N LEU A 220 -18.83 -12.82 8.99
CA LEU A 220 -18.18 -11.56 9.31
C LEU A 220 -16.87 -11.48 8.52
N SER A 221 -16.82 -10.68 7.47
CA SER A 221 -15.61 -10.39 6.71
C SER A 221 -15.02 -9.08 7.20
N VAL A 222 -13.73 -9.10 7.55
CA VAL A 222 -12.97 -7.96 8.07
C VAL A 222 -11.72 -7.79 7.23
N GLY A 223 -11.48 -6.57 6.74
CA GLY A 223 -10.23 -6.17 6.09
C GLY A 223 -9.69 -4.91 6.76
N LEU A 224 -8.47 -4.98 7.26
CA LEU A 224 -7.81 -3.88 7.97
C LEU A 224 -6.30 -3.92 7.76
N GLY A 225 -5.63 -2.86 8.14
CA GLY A 225 -4.18 -2.77 8.12
C GLY A 225 -3.66 -1.57 8.88
N ALA A 226 -2.48 -1.67 9.45
CA ALA A 226 -1.79 -0.59 10.14
C ALA A 226 -0.88 0.19 9.16
N ASN A 227 -0.78 1.49 9.40
CA ASN A 227 0.26 2.35 8.88
C ASN A 227 1.27 2.61 10.01
N TYR A 228 2.51 2.16 9.82
CA TYR A 228 3.59 2.39 10.78
C TYR A 228 4.77 3.06 10.07
N ARG A 229 5.10 4.27 10.50
CA ARG A 229 6.15 5.10 9.87
C ARG A 229 5.99 5.25 8.36
N GLY A 230 4.72 5.31 7.89
CA GLY A 230 4.36 5.40 6.48
C GLY A 230 4.28 4.05 5.75
N TYR A 231 4.80 2.96 6.29
CA TYR A 231 4.70 1.62 5.71
C TYR A 231 3.39 0.97 6.11
N ARG A 232 2.76 0.29 5.17
CA ARG A 232 1.40 -0.24 5.28
C ARG A 232 1.39 -1.74 5.09
N CYS A 233 0.59 -2.44 5.90
CA CYS A 233 0.26 -3.84 5.68
C CYS A 233 -1.24 -4.01 5.52
N GLU A 234 -1.65 -5.20 5.13
CA GLU A 234 -3.05 -5.59 4.98
C GLU A 234 -3.28 -7.00 5.51
N ILE A 235 -4.44 -7.23 6.13
CA ILE A 235 -4.97 -8.53 6.47
C ILE A 235 -6.47 -8.57 6.16
N GLY A 236 -6.94 -9.67 5.60
CA GLY A 236 -8.35 -9.99 5.43
C GLY A 236 -8.69 -11.33 6.05
N ARG A 237 -9.77 -11.37 6.81
CA ARG A 237 -10.29 -12.60 7.44
C ARG A 237 -11.80 -12.66 7.36
N THR A 238 -12.31 -13.89 7.30
CA THR A 238 -13.76 -14.15 7.36
C THR A 238 -14.04 -15.19 8.44
N PHE A 239 -15.04 -14.92 9.25
CA PHE A 239 -15.47 -15.75 10.40
C PHE A 239 -16.96 -16.05 10.27
N VAL A 240 -17.47 -17.05 11.04
CA VAL A 240 -18.90 -17.27 11.23
C VAL A 240 -19.26 -16.85 12.66
N ILE A 241 -20.42 -16.24 12.85
CA ILE A 241 -20.80 -15.66 14.13
C ILE A 241 -21.79 -16.56 14.88
N GLY A 242 -21.48 -16.85 16.16
CA GLY A 242 -22.41 -17.37 17.17
C GLY A 242 -22.91 -18.80 16.99
N THR A 243 -22.59 -19.48 15.87
CA THR A 243 -23.11 -20.83 15.60
C THR A 243 -22.15 -21.64 14.74
N THR A 244 -22.38 -22.95 14.69
CA THR A 244 -21.65 -23.84 13.79
C THR A 244 -21.85 -23.40 12.33
N PRO A 245 -20.77 -23.24 11.53
CA PRO A 245 -20.87 -22.88 10.12
C PRO A 245 -21.77 -23.86 9.35
N ALA A 246 -22.59 -23.36 8.45
CA ALA A 246 -23.36 -24.17 7.52
C ALA A 246 -22.44 -24.80 6.44
N ASP A 247 -22.83 -25.93 5.85
CA ASP A 247 -22.02 -26.67 4.86
C ASP A 247 -21.53 -25.75 3.73
N TRP A 248 -22.38 -24.89 3.17
CA TRP A 248 -22.01 -23.97 2.09
C TRP A 248 -20.98 -22.91 2.54
N GLN A 249 -20.95 -22.55 3.81
CA GLN A 249 -19.98 -21.62 4.37
C GLN A 249 -18.62 -22.29 4.48
N ILE A 250 -18.60 -23.55 4.95
CA ILE A 250 -17.39 -24.37 5.02
C ILE A 250 -16.84 -24.60 3.61
N GLU A 251 -17.66 -25.06 2.67
CA GLU A 251 -17.24 -25.32 1.27
C GLU A 251 -16.65 -24.08 0.61
N LEU A 252 -17.30 -22.90 0.76
CA LEU A 252 -16.80 -21.64 0.19
C LEU A 252 -15.51 -21.20 0.85
N TYR A 253 -15.41 -21.34 2.18
CA TYR A 253 -14.22 -20.97 2.95
C TYR A 253 -13.02 -21.83 2.55
N ASP A 254 -13.18 -23.14 2.53
CA ASP A 254 -12.14 -24.11 2.18
C ASP A 254 -11.62 -23.87 0.75
N LEU A 255 -12.52 -23.52 -0.17
CA LEU A 255 -12.15 -23.20 -1.54
C LEU A 255 -11.28 -21.92 -1.62
N VAL A 256 -11.68 -20.84 -0.94
CA VAL A 256 -10.90 -19.59 -0.91
C VAL A 256 -9.58 -19.80 -0.16
N PHE A 257 -9.59 -20.56 0.93
CA PHE A 257 -8.38 -20.91 1.67
C PHE A 257 -7.39 -21.70 0.80
N ALA A 258 -7.87 -22.69 0.03
CA ALA A 258 -7.02 -23.44 -0.91
C ALA A 258 -6.44 -22.55 -2.00
N ALA A 259 -7.23 -21.62 -2.53
CA ALA A 259 -6.78 -20.66 -3.54
C ALA A 259 -5.70 -19.71 -2.98
N GLN A 260 -5.90 -19.19 -1.77
CA GLN A 260 -4.94 -18.32 -1.09
C GLN A 260 -3.63 -19.06 -0.79
N ARG A 261 -3.73 -20.31 -0.35
CA ARG A 261 -2.57 -21.18 -0.13
C ARG A 261 -1.79 -21.40 -1.42
N ALA A 262 -2.45 -21.70 -2.54
CA ALA A 262 -1.80 -21.90 -3.84
C ALA A 262 -1.04 -20.63 -4.29
N GLY A 263 -1.64 -19.44 -4.11
CA GLY A 263 -0.99 -18.17 -4.41
C GLY A 263 0.26 -17.92 -3.56
N ARG A 264 0.17 -18.18 -2.25
CA ARG A 264 1.31 -18.04 -1.34
C ARG A 264 2.48 -18.99 -1.71
N GLU A 265 2.16 -20.24 -1.99
CA GLU A 265 3.16 -21.28 -2.35
C GLU A 265 3.82 -20.99 -3.70
N ALA A 266 3.17 -20.19 -4.57
CA ALA A 266 3.73 -19.77 -5.85
C ALA A 266 4.69 -18.56 -5.76
N LEU A 267 4.76 -17.87 -4.61
CA LEU A 267 5.62 -16.71 -4.45
C LEU A 267 7.09 -17.14 -4.37
N ALA A 268 7.87 -16.83 -5.40
CA ALA A 268 9.32 -17.04 -5.40
C ALA A 268 10.01 -16.03 -6.33
N PRO A 269 11.27 -15.68 -6.08
CA PRO A 269 12.04 -14.85 -7.00
C PRO A 269 12.10 -15.47 -8.40
N GLY A 270 11.88 -14.66 -9.43
CA GLY A 270 11.87 -15.08 -10.84
C GLY A 270 10.51 -15.58 -11.36
N VAL A 271 9.52 -15.80 -10.50
CA VAL A 271 8.15 -16.16 -10.91
C VAL A 271 7.46 -14.95 -11.54
N GLU A 272 6.73 -15.16 -12.61
CA GLU A 272 5.94 -14.10 -13.25
C GLU A 272 4.74 -13.70 -12.37
N CYS A 273 4.51 -12.40 -12.22
CA CYS A 273 3.40 -11.89 -11.37
C CYS A 273 2.04 -12.46 -11.80
N ARG A 274 1.81 -12.59 -13.12
CA ARG A 274 0.60 -13.21 -13.67
C ARG A 274 0.46 -14.70 -13.36
N GLU A 275 1.56 -15.41 -13.09
CA GLU A 275 1.50 -16.83 -12.75
C GLU A 275 0.97 -17.05 -11.33
N VAL A 276 1.35 -16.17 -10.38
CA VAL A 276 0.77 -16.17 -9.03
C VAL A 276 -0.73 -15.94 -9.10
N ASP A 277 -1.20 -14.96 -9.87
CA ASP A 277 -2.64 -14.74 -10.09
C ASP A 277 -3.31 -15.96 -10.72
N ARG A 278 -2.69 -16.54 -11.76
CA ARG A 278 -3.23 -17.69 -12.47
C ARG A 278 -3.48 -18.89 -11.55
N VAL A 279 -2.52 -19.25 -10.70
CA VAL A 279 -2.69 -20.42 -9.80
C VAL A 279 -3.69 -20.14 -8.70
N THR A 280 -3.74 -18.92 -8.19
CA THR A 280 -4.72 -18.47 -7.20
C THR A 280 -6.13 -18.52 -7.79
N ARG A 281 -6.31 -17.95 -8.96
CA ARG A 281 -7.60 -17.82 -9.65
C ARG A 281 -8.15 -19.15 -10.16
N HIS A 282 -7.29 -20.04 -10.63
CA HIS A 282 -7.66 -21.30 -11.28
C HIS A 282 -8.59 -22.18 -10.43
N LEU A 283 -8.33 -22.30 -9.12
CA LEU A 283 -9.17 -23.08 -8.22
C LEU A 283 -10.59 -22.51 -8.12
N LEU A 284 -10.71 -21.19 -8.02
CA LEU A 284 -11.98 -20.49 -7.91
C LEU A 284 -12.78 -20.55 -9.21
N GLU A 285 -12.11 -20.42 -10.36
CA GLU A 285 -12.72 -20.54 -11.70
C GLU A 285 -13.22 -21.97 -11.94
N SER A 286 -12.40 -22.97 -11.61
CA SER A 286 -12.75 -24.38 -11.76
C SER A 286 -13.96 -24.79 -10.92
N ALA A 287 -14.19 -24.10 -9.78
CA ALA A 287 -15.37 -24.27 -8.95
C ALA A 287 -16.58 -23.41 -9.41
N GLY A 288 -16.50 -22.73 -10.56
CA GLY A 288 -17.60 -21.96 -11.13
C GLY A 288 -17.77 -20.55 -10.57
N HIS A 289 -16.73 -20.00 -9.94
CA HIS A 289 -16.76 -18.64 -9.37
C HIS A 289 -16.03 -17.60 -10.22
N GLY A 290 -15.61 -17.90 -11.46
CA GLY A 290 -14.81 -16.99 -12.30
C GLY A 290 -15.40 -15.59 -12.46
N GLU A 291 -16.70 -15.46 -12.67
CA GLU A 291 -17.39 -14.17 -12.82
C GLU A 291 -17.50 -13.34 -11.52
N ARG A 292 -17.11 -13.93 -10.38
CA ARG A 292 -17.20 -13.33 -9.04
C ARG A 292 -15.86 -12.88 -8.50
N LEU A 293 -14.80 -13.02 -9.29
CA LEU A 293 -13.45 -12.67 -8.94
C LEU A 293 -13.16 -11.19 -9.27
N GLY A 294 -12.36 -10.55 -8.43
CA GLY A 294 -11.82 -9.23 -8.70
C GLY A 294 -10.83 -9.23 -9.90
N PRO A 295 -10.39 -8.05 -10.34
CA PRO A 295 -9.45 -7.92 -11.45
C PRO A 295 -8.03 -8.40 -11.11
N TRP A 296 -7.68 -8.52 -9.84
CA TRP A 296 -6.39 -9.01 -9.33
C TRP A 296 -6.60 -9.91 -8.12
N THR A 297 -5.59 -10.68 -7.76
CA THR A 297 -5.55 -11.55 -6.57
C THR A 297 -4.48 -11.13 -5.56
N GLY A 298 -3.87 -9.98 -5.77
CA GLY A 298 -2.88 -9.38 -4.88
C GLY A 298 -2.13 -8.23 -5.55
N HIS A 299 -1.37 -7.51 -4.75
CA HIS A 299 -0.58 -6.35 -5.16
C HIS A 299 0.63 -6.14 -4.25
N GLY A 300 1.58 -5.30 -4.66
CA GLY A 300 2.67 -4.85 -3.82
C GLY A 300 2.18 -3.93 -2.70
N VAL A 301 2.90 -3.93 -1.59
CA VAL A 301 2.65 -3.02 -0.45
C VAL A 301 3.95 -2.34 -0.01
N GLY A 302 3.82 -1.18 0.61
CA GLY A 302 4.95 -0.42 1.12
C GLY A 302 4.53 0.91 1.71
N LEU A 303 5.04 2.01 1.17
CA LEU A 303 4.62 3.37 1.54
C LEU A 303 3.20 3.70 1.05
N GLU A 304 2.68 2.95 0.11
CA GLU A 304 1.28 2.96 -0.30
C GLU A 304 0.71 1.55 -0.15
N ILE A 305 -0.59 1.46 0.06
CA ILE A 305 -1.24 0.16 0.26
C ILE A 305 -1.33 -0.64 -1.04
N ASP A 306 -1.41 0.04 -2.16
CA ASP A 306 -1.46 -0.52 -3.50
C ASP A 306 -0.26 0.01 -4.30
N GLU A 307 0.76 -0.83 -4.42
CA GLU A 307 1.98 -0.59 -5.17
C GLU A 307 2.17 -1.68 -6.24
N ASP A 308 3.10 -1.45 -7.17
CA ASP A 308 3.61 -2.55 -7.98
C ASP A 308 4.42 -3.55 -7.12
N PRO A 309 4.42 -4.84 -7.50
CA PRO A 309 3.79 -5.40 -8.68
C PRO A 309 2.31 -5.74 -8.45
N GLN A 310 1.49 -5.64 -9.48
CA GLN A 310 0.14 -6.21 -9.46
C GLN A 310 0.19 -7.73 -9.71
N LEU A 311 -0.59 -8.50 -8.96
CA LEU A 311 -0.83 -9.93 -9.23
C LEU A 311 -2.17 -10.08 -9.96
N SER A 312 -2.12 -10.00 -11.29
CA SER A 312 -3.31 -9.99 -12.14
C SER A 312 -3.05 -10.70 -13.46
N PRO A 313 -4.09 -11.07 -14.24
CA PRO A 313 -3.90 -11.72 -15.53
C PRO A 313 -3.10 -10.89 -16.53
N ALA A 314 -3.16 -9.57 -16.43
CA ALA A 314 -2.45 -8.63 -17.30
C ALA A 314 -1.07 -8.22 -16.74
N ALA A 315 -0.70 -8.67 -15.54
CA ALA A 315 0.54 -8.26 -14.90
C ALA A 315 1.77 -8.66 -15.72
N MET A 316 2.68 -7.72 -15.83
CA MET A 316 3.96 -7.90 -16.50
C MET A 316 5.09 -7.94 -15.46
N GLY A 317 6.18 -8.61 -15.81
CA GLY A 317 7.35 -8.69 -14.93
C GLY A 317 7.36 -9.93 -14.04
N LYS A 318 8.44 -10.01 -13.26
CA LYS A 318 8.72 -11.13 -12.36
C LYS A 318 8.96 -10.59 -10.97
N LEU A 319 8.66 -11.43 -9.99
CA LEU A 319 8.96 -11.14 -8.60
C LEU A 319 10.46 -11.17 -8.34
N ASP A 320 10.96 -10.21 -7.58
CA ASP A 320 12.31 -10.24 -7.03
C ASP A 320 12.27 -10.62 -5.55
N ALA A 321 13.41 -11.01 -4.99
CA ALA A 321 13.52 -11.17 -3.54
C ALA A 321 13.30 -9.81 -2.83
N CYS A 322 12.75 -9.84 -1.61
CA CYS A 322 12.45 -8.66 -0.79
C CYS A 322 11.35 -7.75 -1.38
N VAL A 323 10.49 -8.29 -2.25
CA VAL A 323 9.26 -7.62 -2.70
C VAL A 323 8.11 -8.04 -1.77
N PRO A 324 7.51 -7.12 -1.00
CA PRO A 324 6.30 -7.41 -0.24
C PRO A 324 5.08 -7.37 -1.15
N VAL A 325 4.21 -8.36 -1.01
CA VAL A 325 2.96 -8.47 -1.76
C VAL A 325 1.82 -8.93 -0.86
N THR A 326 0.59 -8.61 -1.23
CA THR A 326 -0.61 -9.28 -0.71
C THR A 326 -0.94 -10.51 -1.57
N VAL A 327 -1.63 -11.49 -0.96
CA VAL A 327 -2.34 -12.55 -1.66
C VAL A 327 -3.74 -12.59 -1.08
N GLU A 328 -4.74 -12.16 -1.88
CA GLU A 328 -6.07 -11.77 -1.39
C GLU A 328 -7.25 -12.31 -2.23
N PRO A 329 -7.31 -13.61 -2.51
CA PRO A 329 -8.47 -14.15 -3.20
C PRO A 329 -9.73 -14.00 -2.37
N GLY A 330 -10.84 -13.71 -3.06
CA GLY A 330 -12.16 -13.64 -2.45
C GLY A 330 -13.25 -14.06 -3.42
N VAL A 331 -14.34 -14.60 -2.87
CA VAL A 331 -15.57 -14.93 -3.63
C VAL A 331 -16.74 -14.24 -2.97
N HIS A 332 -17.46 -13.44 -3.73
CA HIS A 332 -18.61 -12.68 -3.27
C HIS A 332 -19.89 -13.20 -3.94
N ILE A 333 -20.85 -13.68 -3.13
CA ILE A 333 -22.15 -14.20 -3.63
C ILE A 333 -23.22 -13.17 -3.25
N PRO A 334 -23.71 -12.37 -4.21
CA PRO A 334 -24.69 -11.32 -3.93
C PRO A 334 -25.92 -11.83 -3.19
N GLY A 335 -26.31 -11.14 -2.11
CA GLY A 335 -27.47 -11.48 -1.30
C GLY A 335 -27.29 -12.68 -0.35
N ARG A 336 -26.16 -13.39 -0.40
CA ARG A 336 -25.90 -14.56 0.45
C ARG A 336 -24.74 -14.35 1.42
N GLY A 337 -23.59 -13.93 0.91
CA GLY A 337 -22.37 -13.71 1.67
C GLY A 337 -21.12 -13.94 0.82
N GLY A 338 -19.95 -13.74 1.40
CA GLY A 338 -18.67 -13.94 0.73
C GLY A 338 -17.55 -14.22 1.70
N VAL A 339 -16.47 -14.76 1.16
CA VAL A 339 -15.23 -15.05 1.88
C VAL A 339 -14.08 -14.33 1.21
N ARG A 340 -13.23 -13.69 2.01
CA ARG A 340 -11.95 -13.12 1.62
C ARG A 340 -10.90 -13.50 2.65
N ILE A 341 -9.73 -13.91 2.19
CA ILE A 341 -8.57 -14.24 3.02
C ILE A 341 -7.37 -13.54 2.42
N ASP A 342 -6.85 -12.54 3.11
CA ASP A 342 -5.73 -11.74 2.66
C ASP A 342 -4.56 -11.88 3.64
N ASP A 343 -3.38 -12.03 3.09
CA ASP A 343 -2.12 -11.94 3.83
C ASP A 343 -1.13 -11.02 3.15
N THR A 344 -0.33 -10.34 3.95
CA THR A 344 0.89 -9.65 3.50
C THR A 344 2.09 -10.57 3.68
N LEU A 345 2.87 -10.77 2.62
CA LEU A 345 4.07 -11.61 2.60
C LEU A 345 5.24 -10.88 1.95
N VAL A 346 6.46 -11.28 2.29
CA VAL A 346 7.67 -10.85 1.58
C VAL A 346 8.18 -12.03 0.74
N VAL A 347 8.41 -11.81 -0.53
CA VAL A 347 9.00 -12.81 -1.43
C VAL A 347 10.43 -13.10 -0.98
N ARG A 348 10.72 -14.38 -0.70
CA ARG A 348 12.04 -14.87 -0.31
C ARG A 348 12.43 -16.07 -1.16
N PRO A 349 13.74 -16.30 -1.38
CA PRO A 349 14.23 -17.55 -1.98
C PRO A 349 13.86 -18.75 -1.10
N GLU A 350 13.67 -19.91 -1.72
CA GLU A 350 13.43 -21.17 -0.99
C GLU A 350 14.59 -21.52 -0.04
N ALA A 351 15.82 -21.17 -0.43
CA ALA A 351 17.01 -21.35 0.42
C ALA A 351 16.94 -20.57 1.76
N ASP A 352 16.14 -19.50 1.81
CA ASP A 352 15.90 -18.68 3.01
C ASP A 352 14.59 -19.05 3.73
N GLY A 353 13.99 -20.18 3.37
CA GLY A 353 12.73 -20.68 3.95
C GLY A 353 11.47 -20.38 3.15
N GLY A 354 11.61 -19.79 1.95
CA GLY A 354 10.48 -19.40 1.10
C GLY A 354 9.78 -18.12 1.56
N PRO A 355 8.57 -17.82 1.06
CA PRO A 355 7.86 -16.57 1.34
C PRO A 355 7.67 -16.32 2.84
N GLU A 356 8.11 -15.15 3.31
CA GLU A 356 7.97 -14.73 4.70
C GLU A 356 6.56 -14.19 4.94
N LEU A 357 5.77 -14.89 5.75
CA LEU A 357 4.43 -14.45 6.13
C LEU A 357 4.53 -13.38 7.23
N LEU A 358 4.00 -12.18 6.98
CA LEU A 358 4.01 -11.10 7.96
C LEU A 358 2.75 -11.10 8.84
N THR A 359 1.58 -11.40 8.27
CA THR A 359 0.28 -11.43 8.98
C THR A 359 -0.03 -12.87 9.42
N ILE A 360 -0.10 -13.10 10.72
CA ILE A 360 -0.12 -14.44 11.31
C ILE A 360 -1.45 -14.86 11.95
N THR A 361 -2.44 -13.95 12.04
CA THR A 361 -3.77 -14.31 12.57
C THR A 361 -4.30 -15.54 11.85
N THR A 362 -4.88 -16.47 12.63
CA THR A 362 -5.35 -17.77 12.13
C THR A 362 -6.22 -17.67 10.88
N LYS A 363 -6.05 -18.66 10.02
CA LYS A 363 -6.85 -18.87 8.81
C LYS A 363 -7.81 -20.06 8.97
N GLU A 364 -8.04 -20.51 10.17
CA GLU A 364 -9.12 -21.47 10.43
C GLU A 364 -10.47 -20.75 10.41
N LEU A 365 -11.49 -21.41 9.90
CA LEU A 365 -12.85 -20.89 9.97
C LEU A 365 -13.34 -20.97 11.42
N LEU A 366 -13.17 -19.86 12.13
CA LEU A 366 -13.65 -19.77 13.51
C LEU A 366 -15.14 -19.45 13.55
N ALA A 367 -15.85 -20.09 14.48
CA ALA A 367 -17.17 -19.70 14.95
C ALA A 367 -17.00 -18.84 16.22
N LEU A 368 -17.28 -17.55 16.12
CA LEU A 368 -17.05 -16.53 17.15
C LEU A 368 -18.30 -16.22 17.97
#